data_47fbc16af1230cfe227cc144fbe5aca3
#
_entry.id   47fbc16af1230cfe227cc144fbe5aca3
#
_cell.length_a   1.000
_cell.length_b   1.000
_cell.length_c   1.000
_cell.angle_alpha   90.00
_cell.angle_beta   90.00
_cell.angle_gamma   90.00
#
_symmetry.space_group_name_H-M   'P 1'
#
loop_
_entity.id
_entity.type
_entity.pdbx_description
1 polymer ?
#
loop_
_entity_poly.entity_id
_entity_poly.type
_entity_poly.pdbx_seq_one_letter_code
_entity_poly.pdbx_strand_id
1 'polypeptide(L)'
;MLAHYVGDACQPLHGSYHADGYRDAPGATSKTWPGKGVHSTYEDKMVDRHSTELLPKIAPQAKRFEGTIPAISNGRDAAFATVTLMAQAADMLPPSKLIDEYIRLGGGSSAKVVDALWNAFGDDTARLMGAGARYLAAIWEAAFEKADTSLPSGARVIPEAELAKVYQNKEFVPSVTLDNIAPLLE
;
A
#
# COMPACT_ATOMS: atom_id res chain seq x y z
N MET A 1 -0.26 12.59 -0.88
CA MET A 1 -1.62 12.13 -1.29
C MET A 1 -1.56 11.05 -2.37
N LEU A 2 -0.92 11.25 -3.55
CA LEU A 2 -0.86 10.22 -4.61
C LEU A 2 -0.25 8.90 -4.15
N ALA A 3 0.88 8.93 -3.42
CA ALA A 3 1.53 7.72 -2.90
C ALA A 3 0.62 6.90 -1.98
N HIS A 4 -0.28 7.55 -1.24
CA HIS A 4 -1.26 6.88 -0.40
C HIS A 4 -2.24 6.03 -1.23
N TYR A 5 -2.86 6.63 -2.27
CA TYR A 5 -3.80 5.89 -3.12
C TYR A 5 -3.15 4.71 -3.87
N VAL A 6 -1.89 4.87 -4.30
CA VAL A 6 -1.16 3.78 -4.94
C VAL A 6 -0.74 2.72 -3.92
N GLY A 7 -0.39 3.13 -2.71
CA GLY A 7 -0.14 2.25 -1.58
C GLY A 7 -1.36 1.40 -1.25
N ASP A 8 -2.53 2.04 -1.12
CA ASP A 8 -3.80 1.36 -0.90
C ASP A 8 -4.13 0.37 -2.03
N ALA A 9 -3.87 0.76 -3.29
CA ALA A 9 -4.15 -0.07 -4.44
C ALA A 9 -3.29 -1.35 -4.50
N CYS A 10 -2.11 -1.38 -3.89
CA CYS A 10 -1.30 -2.59 -3.81
C CYS A 10 -1.64 -3.47 -2.59
N GLN A 11 -2.52 -3.03 -1.71
CA GLN A 11 -3.01 -3.82 -0.57
C GLN A 11 -4.27 -4.61 -0.99
N PRO A 12 -4.22 -5.95 -0.99
CA PRO A 12 -5.26 -6.77 -1.62
C PRO A 12 -6.64 -6.63 -0.99
N LEU A 13 -6.72 -6.31 0.31
CA LEU A 13 -8.01 -6.15 0.98
C LEU A 13 -8.73 -4.84 0.60
N HIS A 14 -8.00 -3.79 0.18
CA HIS A 14 -8.61 -2.51 -0.20
C HIS A 14 -9.47 -2.61 -1.46
N GLY A 15 -9.15 -3.53 -2.38
CA GLY A 15 -9.95 -3.81 -3.57
C GLY A 15 -11.10 -4.80 -3.34
N SER A 16 -11.33 -5.25 -2.11
CA SER A 16 -12.27 -6.32 -1.79
C SER A 16 -13.53 -5.83 -1.11
N TYR A 17 -14.69 -6.39 -1.49
CA TYR A 17 -15.93 -6.27 -0.73
C TYR A 17 -15.78 -6.81 0.69
N HIS A 18 -14.95 -7.84 0.87
CA HIS A 18 -14.64 -8.46 2.16
C HIS A 18 -13.38 -7.87 2.83
N ALA A 19 -13.17 -6.57 2.70
CA ALA A 19 -11.97 -5.88 3.19
C ALA A 19 -11.57 -6.21 4.64
N ASP A 20 -12.52 -6.50 5.51
CA ASP A 20 -12.28 -6.87 6.91
C ASP A 20 -13.02 -8.18 7.31
N GLY A 21 -13.01 -9.17 6.43
CA GLY A 21 -13.66 -10.47 6.66
C GLY A 21 -15.08 -10.58 6.11
N TYR A 22 -15.73 -11.69 6.38
CA TYR A 22 -17.01 -12.08 5.76
C TYR A 22 -18.22 -11.53 6.55
N ARG A 23 -18.58 -10.28 6.29
CA ARG A 23 -19.71 -9.60 6.95
C ARG A 23 -21.08 -10.16 6.57
N ASP A 24 -21.16 -10.83 5.44
CA ASP A 24 -22.38 -11.46 4.88
C ASP A 24 -22.47 -12.97 5.16
N ALA A 25 -21.50 -13.53 5.90
CA ALA A 25 -21.52 -14.94 6.26
C ALA A 25 -22.71 -15.31 7.15
N PRO A 26 -23.24 -16.54 7.06
CA PRO A 26 -24.25 -17.03 7.98
C PRO A 26 -23.82 -16.87 9.45
N GLY A 27 -24.68 -16.24 10.25
CA GLY A 27 -24.40 -15.95 11.67
C GLY A 27 -23.59 -14.69 11.93
N ALA A 28 -23.20 -13.93 10.90
CA ALA A 28 -22.61 -12.61 11.08
C ALA A 28 -23.62 -11.64 11.71
N THR A 29 -23.10 -10.72 12.54
CA THR A 29 -23.87 -9.66 13.18
C THR A 29 -23.25 -8.30 12.87
N SER A 30 -23.88 -7.20 13.23
CA SER A 30 -23.30 -5.85 13.11
C SER A 30 -22.00 -5.65 13.90
N LYS A 31 -21.71 -6.53 14.86
CA LYS A 31 -20.53 -6.42 15.75
C LYS A 31 -19.48 -7.51 15.54
N THR A 32 -19.89 -8.69 15.02
CA THR A 32 -19.02 -9.86 14.89
C THR A 32 -19.30 -10.60 13.58
N TRP A 33 -18.24 -10.97 12.87
CA TRP A 33 -18.28 -11.78 11.64
C TRP A 33 -16.97 -12.54 11.47
N PRO A 34 -16.94 -13.65 10.70
CA PRO A 34 -15.72 -14.39 10.42
C PRO A 34 -14.67 -13.51 9.78
N GLY A 35 -13.44 -13.55 10.29
CA GLY A 35 -12.32 -12.78 9.77
C GLY A 35 -12.27 -11.32 10.19
N LYS A 36 -13.17 -10.85 11.07
CA LYS A 36 -13.13 -9.47 11.60
C LYS A 36 -11.77 -9.15 12.20
N GLY A 37 -11.20 -8.00 11.80
CA GLY A 37 -9.89 -7.53 12.25
C GLY A 37 -8.72 -8.00 11.38
N VAL A 38 -8.97 -8.80 10.32
CA VAL A 38 -7.92 -9.24 9.40
C VAL A 38 -7.22 -8.05 8.75
N HIS A 39 -7.97 -7.00 8.40
CA HIS A 39 -7.45 -5.81 7.75
C HIS A 39 -6.30 -5.18 8.57
N SER A 40 -6.60 -4.71 9.77
CA SER A 40 -5.59 -4.08 10.61
C SER A 40 -4.49 -5.04 11.07
N THR A 41 -4.81 -6.32 11.22
CA THR A 41 -3.80 -7.32 11.61
C THR A 41 -2.79 -7.56 10.48
N TYR A 42 -3.24 -7.63 9.23
CA TYR A 42 -2.36 -7.80 8.08
C TYR A 42 -1.61 -6.51 7.74
N GLU A 43 -2.31 -5.39 7.60
CA GLU A 43 -1.75 -4.13 7.13
C GLU A 43 -0.86 -3.44 8.17
N ASP A 44 -1.34 -3.34 9.42
CA ASP A 44 -0.60 -2.66 10.48
C ASP A 44 0.31 -3.62 11.24
N LYS A 45 -0.29 -4.62 11.95
CA LYS A 45 0.44 -5.39 12.95
C LYS A 45 1.52 -6.29 12.35
N MET A 46 1.22 -6.90 11.19
CA MET A 46 2.20 -7.75 10.52
C MET A 46 3.31 -6.92 9.89
N VAL A 47 2.97 -5.83 9.21
CA VAL A 47 3.96 -4.95 8.56
C VAL A 47 4.86 -4.29 9.60
N ASP A 48 4.30 -3.74 10.68
CA ASP A 48 5.08 -3.12 11.75
C ASP A 48 6.05 -4.11 12.38
N ARG A 49 5.54 -5.29 12.75
CA ARG A 49 6.33 -6.31 13.45
C ARG A 49 7.47 -6.87 12.61
N HIS A 50 7.27 -7.01 11.31
CA HIS A 50 8.24 -7.58 10.38
C HIS A 50 8.86 -6.54 9.43
N SER A 51 8.76 -5.26 9.74
CA SER A 51 9.27 -4.15 8.90
C SER A 51 10.76 -4.29 8.57
N THR A 52 11.58 -4.72 9.52
CA THR A 52 13.03 -4.93 9.32
C THR A 52 13.34 -6.05 8.33
N GLU A 53 12.46 -7.04 8.21
CA GLU A 53 12.57 -8.14 7.26
C GLU A 53 11.93 -7.79 5.90
N LEU A 54 10.84 -7.02 5.92
CA LEU A 54 10.06 -6.64 4.75
C LEU A 54 10.78 -5.58 3.89
N LEU A 55 11.25 -4.50 4.51
CA LEU A 55 11.83 -3.36 3.79
C LEU A 55 12.97 -3.74 2.82
N PRO A 56 13.95 -4.59 3.20
CA PRO A 56 14.99 -5.01 2.26
C PRO A 56 14.49 -5.83 1.08
N LYS A 57 13.30 -6.44 1.18
CA LYS A 57 12.73 -7.27 0.11
C LYS A 57 12.03 -6.44 -0.96
N ILE A 58 11.52 -5.23 -0.64
CA ILE A 58 10.68 -4.43 -1.55
C ILE A 58 11.45 -3.99 -2.80
N ALA A 59 12.64 -3.40 -2.66
CA ALA A 59 13.41 -2.88 -3.78
C ALA A 59 13.82 -3.97 -4.80
N PRO A 60 14.29 -5.17 -4.38
CA PRO A 60 14.49 -6.28 -5.30
C PRO A 60 13.22 -6.71 -6.04
N GLN A 61 12.06 -6.71 -5.37
CA GLN A 61 10.78 -7.06 -6.02
C GLN A 61 10.35 -5.99 -7.03
N ALA A 62 10.52 -4.72 -6.71
CA ALA A 62 10.28 -3.63 -7.66
C ALA A 62 11.15 -3.76 -8.92
N LYS A 63 12.42 -4.14 -8.78
CA LYS A 63 13.34 -4.38 -9.92
C LYS A 63 12.94 -5.59 -10.77
N ARG A 64 12.34 -6.62 -10.15
CA ARG A 64 11.90 -7.86 -10.82
C ARG A 64 10.46 -7.79 -11.32
N PHE A 65 9.81 -6.65 -11.18
CA PHE A 65 8.42 -6.51 -11.61
C PHE A 65 8.30 -6.70 -13.14
N GLU A 66 7.59 -7.74 -13.55
CA GLU A 66 7.36 -8.13 -14.94
C GLU A 66 5.95 -7.76 -15.43
N GLY A 67 5.12 -7.15 -14.56
CA GLY A 67 3.77 -6.73 -14.91
C GLY A 67 3.77 -5.57 -15.90
N THR A 68 2.72 -5.50 -16.72
CA THR A 68 2.51 -4.38 -17.63
C THR A 68 1.82 -3.23 -16.90
N ILE A 69 2.46 -2.07 -16.88
CA ILE A 69 1.84 -0.83 -16.42
C ILE A 69 1.18 -0.16 -17.61
N PRO A 70 -0.12 0.18 -17.56
CA PRO A 70 -0.78 0.91 -18.64
C PRO A 70 -0.06 2.24 -18.93
N ALA A 71 -0.06 2.67 -20.20
CA ALA A 71 0.47 3.98 -20.56
C ALA A 71 -0.27 5.10 -19.83
N ILE A 72 0.48 6.07 -19.31
CA ILE A 72 -0.07 7.16 -18.51
C ILE A 72 0.20 8.47 -19.23
N SER A 73 -0.85 9.07 -19.79
CA SER A 73 -0.77 10.33 -20.53
C SER A 73 -1.52 11.48 -19.85
N ASN A 74 -2.35 11.19 -18.87
CA ASN A 74 -3.19 12.17 -18.16
C ASN A 74 -3.68 11.58 -16.81
N GLY A 75 -4.42 12.36 -16.04
CA GLY A 75 -4.93 11.94 -14.73
C GLY A 75 -5.92 10.77 -14.78
N ARG A 76 -6.69 10.62 -15.89
CA ARG A 76 -7.58 9.47 -16.07
C ARG A 76 -6.79 8.19 -16.26
N ASP A 77 -5.72 8.23 -17.06
CA ASP A 77 -4.85 7.09 -17.27
C ASP A 77 -4.15 6.69 -15.96
N ALA A 78 -3.72 7.67 -15.15
CA ALA A 78 -3.15 7.43 -13.83
C ALA A 78 -4.16 6.74 -12.88
N ALA A 79 -5.42 7.18 -12.89
CA ALA A 79 -6.49 6.52 -12.14
C ALA A 79 -6.73 5.09 -12.64
N PHE A 80 -6.77 4.89 -13.95
CA PHE A 80 -6.92 3.57 -14.56
C PHE A 80 -5.75 2.63 -14.20
N ALA A 81 -4.53 3.14 -14.25
CA ALA A 81 -3.35 2.38 -13.81
C ALA A 81 -3.46 1.96 -12.35
N THR A 82 -3.92 2.87 -11.46
CA THR A 82 -4.12 2.56 -10.04
C THR A 82 -5.17 1.47 -9.83
N VAL A 83 -6.30 1.51 -10.56
CA VAL A 83 -7.32 0.44 -10.50
C VAL A 83 -6.78 -0.87 -11.07
N THR A 84 -5.94 -0.81 -12.11
CA THR A 84 -5.26 -2.00 -12.66
C THR A 84 -4.33 -2.64 -11.64
N LEU A 85 -3.56 -1.83 -10.89
CA LEU A 85 -2.76 -2.33 -9.79
C LEU A 85 -3.60 -3.03 -8.71
N MET A 86 -4.76 -2.45 -8.36
CA MET A 86 -5.69 -3.05 -7.40
C MET A 86 -6.19 -4.43 -7.85
N ALA A 87 -6.55 -4.57 -9.13
CA ALA A 87 -6.94 -5.86 -9.70
C ALA A 87 -5.78 -6.86 -9.67
N GLN A 88 -4.58 -6.45 -10.08
CA GLN A 88 -3.37 -7.28 -10.03
C GLN A 88 -3.02 -7.70 -8.60
N ALA A 89 -3.22 -6.82 -7.62
CA ALA A 89 -2.99 -7.14 -6.21
C ALA A 89 -3.93 -8.25 -5.73
N ALA A 90 -5.20 -8.17 -6.08
CA ALA A 90 -6.20 -9.19 -5.76
C ALA A 90 -5.93 -10.54 -6.46
N ASP A 91 -5.40 -10.52 -7.68
CA ASP A 91 -4.99 -11.74 -8.41
C ASP A 91 -3.72 -12.36 -7.79
N MET A 92 -2.76 -11.54 -7.40
CA MET A 92 -1.48 -11.97 -6.84
C MET A 92 -1.65 -12.57 -5.44
N LEU A 93 -2.48 -11.96 -4.61
CA LEU A 93 -2.85 -12.42 -3.28
C LEU A 93 -4.37 -12.26 -3.08
N PRO A 94 -5.17 -13.27 -3.45
CA PRO A 94 -6.61 -13.21 -3.28
C PRO A 94 -7.02 -12.87 -1.85
N PRO A 95 -7.89 -11.86 -1.63
CA PRO A 95 -8.39 -11.48 -0.30
C PRO A 95 -8.90 -12.66 0.53
N SER A 96 -9.58 -13.62 -0.10
CA SER A 96 -10.07 -14.81 0.57
C SER A 96 -8.98 -15.64 1.21
N LYS A 97 -7.80 -15.76 0.58
CA LYS A 97 -6.66 -16.50 1.17
C LYS A 97 -6.20 -15.88 2.49
N LEU A 98 -6.12 -14.53 2.53
CA LEU A 98 -5.78 -13.80 3.76
C LEU A 98 -6.83 -14.02 4.85
N ILE A 99 -8.10 -13.87 4.49
CA ILE A 99 -9.23 -13.98 5.43
C ILE A 99 -9.32 -15.40 5.98
N ASP A 100 -9.26 -16.40 5.10
CA ASP A 100 -9.39 -17.82 5.48
C ASP A 100 -8.23 -18.25 6.38
N GLU A 101 -7.00 -17.83 6.07
CA GLU A 101 -5.85 -18.13 6.90
C GLU A 101 -5.95 -17.45 8.27
N TYR A 102 -6.37 -16.17 8.30
CA TYR A 102 -6.60 -15.47 9.55
C TYR A 102 -7.66 -16.14 10.43
N ILE A 103 -8.77 -16.60 9.83
CA ILE A 103 -9.80 -17.38 10.51
C ILE A 103 -9.24 -18.71 11.04
N ARG A 104 -8.48 -19.43 10.20
CA ARG A 104 -7.83 -20.70 10.56
C ARG A 104 -6.89 -20.55 11.77
N LEU A 105 -6.22 -19.41 11.88
CA LEU A 105 -5.33 -19.07 12.99
C LEU A 105 -6.08 -18.67 14.27
N GLY A 106 -7.41 -18.56 14.25
CA GLY A 106 -8.26 -18.15 15.36
C GLY A 106 -8.44 -16.65 15.48
N GLY A 107 -7.97 -15.87 14.52
CA GLY A 107 -8.10 -14.42 14.51
C GLY A 107 -7.29 -13.69 15.57
N GLY A 108 -7.53 -12.37 15.69
CA GLY A 108 -6.84 -11.50 16.65
C GLY A 108 -5.44 -11.09 16.18
N SER A 109 -4.76 -10.29 17.01
CA SER A 109 -3.46 -9.68 16.68
C SER A 109 -2.33 -10.14 17.61
N SER A 110 -2.43 -11.38 18.14
CA SER A 110 -1.34 -11.94 18.94
C SER A 110 -0.08 -12.14 18.08
N ALA A 111 1.09 -12.09 18.70
CA ALA A 111 2.36 -12.34 18.03
C ALA A 111 2.34 -13.65 17.21
N LYS A 112 1.73 -14.72 17.76
CA LYS A 112 1.58 -16.00 17.07
C LYS A 112 0.81 -15.89 15.76
N VAL A 113 -0.30 -15.15 15.74
CA VAL A 113 -1.13 -14.93 14.54
C VAL A 113 -0.37 -14.08 13.52
N VAL A 114 0.23 -12.99 13.98
CA VAL A 114 1.00 -12.06 13.15
C VAL A 114 2.20 -12.74 12.50
N ASP A 115 2.98 -13.52 13.27
CA ASP A 115 4.13 -14.27 12.74
C ASP A 115 3.69 -15.36 11.76
N ALA A 116 2.55 -16.02 12.00
CA ALA A 116 2.00 -16.99 11.06
C ALA A 116 1.53 -16.36 9.74
N LEU A 117 0.89 -15.21 9.79
CA LEU A 117 0.52 -14.43 8.58
C LEU A 117 1.77 -14.00 7.80
N TRP A 118 2.81 -13.55 8.50
CA TRP A 118 4.09 -13.22 7.88
C TRP A 118 4.72 -14.42 7.17
N ASN A 119 4.76 -15.56 7.83
CA ASN A 119 5.30 -16.79 7.25
C ASN A 119 4.51 -17.24 6.01
N ALA A 120 3.20 -17.00 5.98
CA ALA A 120 2.34 -17.36 4.85
C ALA A 120 2.40 -16.35 3.70
N PHE A 121 2.48 -15.06 3.97
CA PHE A 121 2.23 -14.00 3.00
C PHE A 121 3.30 -12.91 2.92
N GLY A 122 4.37 -12.98 3.71
CA GLY A 122 5.40 -11.92 3.76
C GLY A 122 6.10 -11.69 2.41
N ASP A 123 6.38 -12.76 1.66
CA ASP A 123 6.98 -12.62 0.33
C ASP A 123 5.99 -12.08 -0.70
N ASP A 124 4.72 -12.46 -0.64
CA ASP A 124 3.67 -11.89 -1.49
C ASP A 124 3.46 -10.40 -1.15
N THR A 125 3.47 -10.05 0.15
CA THR A 125 3.41 -8.65 0.60
C THR A 125 4.57 -7.83 0.03
N ALA A 126 5.80 -8.34 0.06
CA ALA A 126 6.95 -7.67 -0.54
C ALA A 126 6.81 -7.48 -2.05
N ARG A 127 6.23 -8.47 -2.76
CA ARG A 127 5.95 -8.39 -4.20
C ARG A 127 4.90 -7.33 -4.51
N LEU A 128 3.81 -7.28 -3.72
CA LEU A 128 2.75 -6.28 -3.85
C LEU A 128 3.28 -4.87 -3.63
N MET A 129 4.07 -4.65 -2.58
CA MET A 129 4.70 -3.34 -2.32
C MET A 129 5.70 -2.97 -3.42
N GLY A 130 6.43 -3.94 -3.97
CA GLY A 130 7.31 -3.73 -5.12
C GLY A 130 6.54 -3.30 -6.37
N ALA A 131 5.40 -3.93 -6.65
CA ALA A 131 4.51 -3.51 -7.74
C ALA A 131 3.98 -2.09 -7.51
N GLY A 132 3.49 -1.78 -6.29
CA GLY A 132 3.05 -0.44 -5.92
C GLY A 132 4.12 0.62 -6.16
N ALA A 133 5.36 0.35 -5.76
CA ALA A 133 6.49 1.26 -6.01
C ALA A 133 6.75 1.49 -7.50
N ARG A 134 6.62 0.47 -8.36
CA ARG A 134 6.75 0.61 -9.82
C ARG A 134 5.63 1.45 -10.44
N TYR A 135 4.38 1.22 -10.02
CA TYR A 135 3.24 2.00 -10.48
C TYR A 135 3.37 3.47 -10.05
N LEU A 136 3.75 3.72 -8.81
CA LEU A 136 3.97 5.09 -8.30
C LEU A 136 5.06 5.81 -9.09
N ALA A 137 6.18 5.13 -9.36
CA ALA A 137 7.25 5.69 -10.18
C ALA A 137 6.75 6.07 -11.58
N ALA A 138 6.02 5.18 -12.26
CA ALA A 138 5.47 5.46 -13.60
C ALA A 138 4.49 6.66 -13.59
N ILE A 139 3.66 6.79 -12.57
CA ILE A 139 2.74 7.93 -12.45
C ILE A 139 3.54 9.23 -12.20
N TRP A 140 4.58 9.19 -11.39
CA TRP A 140 5.43 10.36 -11.16
C TRP A 140 6.22 10.75 -12.40
N GLU A 141 6.81 9.78 -13.12
CA GLU A 141 7.50 10.02 -14.39
C GLU A 141 6.56 10.73 -15.39
N ALA A 142 5.35 10.22 -15.59
CA ALA A 142 4.35 10.84 -16.46
C ALA A 142 3.94 12.25 -16.00
N ALA A 143 3.85 12.49 -14.70
CA ALA A 143 3.56 13.80 -14.15
C ALA A 143 4.71 14.78 -14.39
N PHE A 144 5.95 14.35 -14.22
CA PHE A 144 7.15 15.14 -14.49
C PHE A 144 7.28 15.49 -15.98
N GLU A 145 7.08 14.54 -16.88
CA GLU A 145 7.11 14.78 -18.32
C GLU A 145 6.07 15.84 -18.76
N LYS A 146 4.89 15.84 -18.13
CA LYS A 146 3.83 16.80 -18.44
C LYS A 146 4.06 18.20 -17.86
N ALA A 147 4.76 18.29 -16.75
CA ALA A 147 4.92 19.56 -16.04
C ALA A 147 5.90 20.52 -16.72
N ASP A 148 6.53 20.13 -17.84
CA ASP A 148 7.55 20.95 -18.57
C ASP A 148 8.57 21.57 -17.60
N THR A 149 9.18 20.75 -16.77
CA THR A 149 9.82 21.22 -15.57
C THR A 149 11.32 21.39 -15.73
N SER A 150 11.71 22.62 -15.77
CA SER A 150 12.85 23.05 -14.95
C SER A 150 12.44 22.92 -13.47
N LEU A 151 13.19 22.19 -12.65
CA LEU A 151 12.97 22.20 -11.20
C LEU A 151 12.84 23.64 -10.71
N PRO A 152 11.92 23.97 -9.79
CA PRO A 152 11.79 25.29 -9.26
C PRO A 152 13.16 25.82 -8.81
N SER A 153 13.43 27.10 -9.07
CA SER A 153 14.66 27.74 -8.60
C SER A 153 14.79 27.54 -7.09
N GLY A 154 15.86 26.86 -6.67
CA GLY A 154 16.07 26.51 -5.26
C GLY A 154 15.61 25.09 -4.87
N ALA A 155 15.06 24.29 -5.78
CA ALA A 155 14.81 22.88 -5.49
C ALA A 155 16.12 22.17 -5.13
N ARG A 156 16.11 21.50 -4.00
CA ARG A 156 17.26 20.73 -3.50
C ARG A 156 17.02 19.24 -3.75
N VAL A 157 17.93 18.58 -4.43
CA VAL A 157 17.97 17.13 -4.46
C VAL A 157 18.48 16.65 -3.11
N ILE A 158 17.68 15.86 -2.40
CA ILE A 158 18.07 15.26 -1.11
C ILE A 158 18.80 13.95 -1.42
N PRO A 159 20.06 13.79 -1.00
CA PRO A 159 20.77 12.52 -1.14
C PRO A 159 20.03 11.39 -0.45
N GLU A 160 20.08 10.17 -1.02
CA GLU A 160 19.41 8.99 -0.46
C GLU A 160 19.74 8.75 1.02
N ALA A 161 21.02 8.97 1.40
CA ALA A 161 21.46 8.83 2.80
C ALA A 161 20.79 9.83 3.77
N GLU A 162 20.24 10.95 3.27
CA GLU A 162 19.54 11.94 4.06
C GLU A 162 18.03 11.71 4.09
N LEU A 163 17.47 10.93 3.14
CA LEU A 163 16.02 10.69 3.05
C LEU A 163 15.46 10.09 4.33
N ALA A 164 16.13 9.11 4.92
CA ALA A 164 15.69 8.50 6.17
C ALA A 164 15.57 9.54 7.30
N LYS A 165 16.50 10.50 7.38
CA LYS A 165 16.46 11.58 8.39
C LYS A 165 15.30 12.54 8.12
N VAL A 166 15.01 12.82 6.85
CA VAL A 166 13.87 13.66 6.46
C VAL A 166 12.55 13.01 6.89
N TYR A 167 12.38 11.72 6.62
CA TYR A 167 11.17 10.98 7.03
C TYR A 167 11.03 10.81 8.54
N GLN A 168 12.13 10.82 9.30
CA GLN A 168 12.12 10.79 10.76
C GLN A 168 11.81 12.15 11.39
N ASN A 169 11.88 13.24 10.64
CA ASN A 169 11.51 14.56 11.12
C ASN A 169 10.00 14.63 11.33
N LYS A 170 9.58 14.86 12.56
CA LYS A 170 8.14 14.99 12.92
C LYS A 170 7.42 16.13 12.21
N GLU A 171 8.15 17.11 11.68
CA GLU A 171 7.62 18.24 10.93
C GLU A 171 7.69 18.04 9.42
N PHE A 172 8.18 16.91 8.93
CA PHE A 172 8.29 16.62 7.50
C PHE A 172 6.91 16.53 6.83
N VAL A 173 5.96 15.92 7.52
CA VAL A 173 4.55 15.95 7.13
C VAL A 173 3.82 16.78 8.18
N PRO A 174 3.59 18.06 7.95
CA PRO A 174 2.78 18.86 8.85
C PRO A 174 1.40 18.20 8.98
N SER A 175 0.78 18.32 10.15
CA SER A 175 -0.56 17.83 10.40
C SER A 175 -1.55 18.55 9.47
N VAL A 176 -1.66 18.04 8.24
CA VAL A 176 -2.56 18.58 7.21
C VAL A 176 -3.92 17.94 7.41
N THR A 177 -4.92 18.75 7.69
CA THR A 177 -6.32 18.37 7.77
C THR A 177 -7.09 19.06 6.63
N LEU A 178 -8.32 18.62 6.36
CA LEU A 178 -9.18 19.28 5.39
C LEU A 178 -9.42 20.75 5.73
N ASP A 179 -9.37 21.11 7.03
CA ASP A 179 -9.60 22.48 7.50
C ASP A 179 -8.39 23.40 7.30
N ASN A 180 -7.18 22.84 7.23
CA ASN A 180 -5.95 23.62 7.13
C ASN A 180 -5.18 23.44 5.82
N ILE A 181 -5.67 22.62 4.89
CA ILE A 181 -5.02 22.41 3.60
C ILE A 181 -5.24 23.57 2.62
N ALA A 182 -6.39 24.24 2.67
CA ALA A 182 -6.74 25.28 1.71
C ALA A 182 -5.68 26.40 1.60
N PRO A 183 -5.13 26.95 2.72
CA PRO A 183 -4.06 27.96 2.65
C PRO A 183 -2.73 27.45 2.08
N LEU A 184 -2.55 26.11 1.97
CA LEU A 184 -1.33 25.50 1.42
C LEU A 184 -1.43 25.28 -0.10
N LEU A 185 -2.61 25.50 -0.69
CA LEU A 185 -2.89 25.32 -2.12
C LEU A 185 -2.94 26.65 -2.89
N GLU A 186 -2.87 27.79 -2.19
CA GLU A 186 -2.74 29.13 -2.75
C GLU A 186 -1.27 29.52 -2.96
#